data_a0d4f001806c4623c054eaf384180ca6
#
_entry.id   a0d4f001806c4623c054eaf384180ca6
#
_cell.length_a   1.000
_cell.length_b   1.000
_cell.length_c   1.000
_cell.angle_alpha   90.00
_cell.angle_beta   90.00
_cell.angle_gamma   90.00
#
_symmetry.space_group_name_H-M   'P 1'
#
loop_
_entity.id
_entity.type
_entity.pdbx_description
1 polymer ?
#
loop_
_entity_poly.entity_id
_entity_poly.type
_entity_poly.pdbx_seq_one_letter_code
_entity_poly.pdbx_strand_id
1 'polypeptide(L)'
;PLNTIYMKEELGKSLTIAAIVLMVNSFGMVVGNLLGGSLFDKLGGYRTIMIGTVTCLISTTLLNFFHGWPWYAVWLVLLGFGGGMIVPAIYAMAGAVWPNGGRTTFNAIYLAQNIGVATGAAMGGFVAELSFNYIFLANLIMYVLFGIVAITQFNLEYHAKIRTPDSLDIHSKENKKRFIALLLL
;
A
#
# COMPACT_ATOMS: atom_id res chain seq x y z
N PRO A 1 8.86 -3.01 13.18
CA PRO A 1 9.24 -3.43 14.55
C PRO A 1 8.27 -4.47 15.12
N LEU A 2 6.95 -4.23 15.13
CA LEU A 2 5.95 -5.12 15.74
C LEU A 2 5.98 -6.55 15.17
N ASN A 3 6.11 -6.73 13.86
CA ASN A 3 6.18 -8.06 13.24
C ASN A 3 7.39 -8.88 13.74
N THR A 4 8.54 -8.21 13.98
CA THR A 4 9.73 -8.89 14.53
C THR A 4 9.50 -9.34 15.96
N ILE A 5 8.88 -8.47 16.78
CA ILE A 5 8.57 -8.77 18.18
C ILE A 5 7.59 -9.94 18.23
N TYR A 6 6.51 -9.87 17.46
CA TYR A 6 5.52 -10.95 17.38
C TYR A 6 6.15 -12.31 17.01
N MET A 7 6.97 -12.34 15.96
CA MET A 7 7.64 -13.58 15.52
C MET A 7 8.58 -14.14 16.59
N LYS A 8 9.23 -13.26 17.35
CA LYS A 8 10.17 -13.69 18.41
C LYS A 8 9.42 -14.15 19.66
N GLU A 9 8.48 -13.38 20.15
CA GLU A 9 7.85 -13.59 21.46
C GLU A 9 6.68 -14.58 21.39
N GLU A 10 5.83 -14.46 20.39
CA GLU A 10 4.63 -15.30 20.26
C GLU A 10 4.90 -16.58 19.43
N LEU A 11 5.66 -16.46 18.35
CA LEU A 11 5.95 -17.60 17.48
C LEU A 11 7.26 -18.32 17.81
N GLY A 12 8.04 -17.84 18.78
CA GLY A 12 9.30 -18.46 19.22
C GLY A 12 10.37 -18.53 18.12
N LYS A 13 10.35 -17.63 17.13
CA LYS A 13 11.27 -17.64 16.00
C LYS A 13 12.52 -16.81 16.27
N SER A 14 13.65 -17.23 15.68
CA SER A 14 14.88 -16.46 15.77
C SER A 14 14.77 -15.14 15.02
N LEU A 15 15.58 -14.14 15.42
CA LEU A 15 15.66 -12.85 14.72
C LEU A 15 16.07 -13.03 13.26
N THR A 16 16.88 -14.04 12.96
CA THR A 16 17.27 -14.36 11.58
C THR A 16 16.06 -14.77 10.74
N ILE A 17 15.20 -15.65 11.26
CA ILE A 17 13.95 -16.04 10.57
C ILE A 17 13.05 -14.82 10.39
N ALA A 18 12.89 -13.99 11.41
CA ALA A 18 12.10 -12.77 11.32
C ALA A 18 12.65 -11.83 10.24
N ALA A 19 13.96 -11.64 10.17
CA ALA A 19 14.60 -10.82 9.14
C ALA A 19 14.37 -11.39 7.72
N ILE A 20 14.48 -12.70 7.54
CA ILE A 20 14.20 -13.35 6.25
C ILE A 20 12.74 -13.14 5.83
N VAL A 21 11.79 -13.33 6.73
CA VAL A 21 10.36 -13.11 6.44
C VAL A 21 10.10 -11.67 6.03
N LEU A 22 10.69 -10.69 6.72
CA LEU A 22 10.54 -9.28 6.36
C LEU A 22 11.22 -8.94 5.02
N MET A 23 12.33 -9.57 4.70
CA MET A 23 12.99 -9.43 3.40
C MET A 23 12.09 -9.98 2.28
N VAL A 24 11.51 -11.15 2.45
CA VAL A 24 10.57 -11.74 1.48
C VAL A 24 9.29 -10.90 1.36
N ASN A 25 8.79 -10.35 2.47
CA ASN A 25 7.67 -9.39 2.45
C ASN A 25 8.02 -8.14 1.63
N SER A 26 9.22 -7.57 1.83
CA SER A 26 9.67 -6.40 1.06
C SER A 26 9.82 -6.73 -0.43
N PHE A 27 10.30 -7.92 -0.76
CA PHE A 27 10.33 -8.41 -2.14
C PHE A 27 8.92 -8.54 -2.72
N GLY A 28 7.98 -9.10 -1.96
CA GLY A 28 6.56 -9.14 -2.33
C GLY A 28 6.00 -7.76 -2.62
N MET A 29 6.35 -6.75 -1.80
CA MET A 29 5.95 -5.36 -2.02
C MET A 29 6.54 -4.80 -3.33
N VAL A 30 7.80 -5.07 -3.64
CA VAL A 30 8.43 -4.64 -4.91
C VAL A 30 7.71 -5.25 -6.11
N VAL A 31 7.42 -6.55 -6.07
CA VAL A 31 6.64 -7.22 -7.13
C VAL A 31 5.25 -6.61 -7.24
N GLY A 32 4.59 -6.33 -6.11
CA GLY A 32 3.32 -5.63 -6.06
C GLY A 32 3.38 -4.25 -6.71
N ASN A 33 4.42 -3.46 -6.44
CA ASN A 33 4.63 -2.14 -7.05
C ASN A 33 4.76 -2.24 -8.59
N LEU A 34 5.53 -3.19 -9.10
CA LEU A 34 5.71 -3.40 -10.54
C LEU A 34 4.40 -3.81 -11.23
N LEU A 35 3.69 -4.75 -10.63
CA LEU A 35 2.39 -5.19 -11.14
C LEU A 35 1.32 -4.10 -11.00
N GLY A 36 1.34 -3.35 -9.91
CA GLY A 36 0.44 -2.22 -9.68
C GLY A 36 0.57 -1.15 -10.75
N GLY A 37 1.79 -0.81 -11.16
CA GLY A 37 2.03 0.10 -12.29
C GLY A 37 1.45 -0.47 -13.60
N SER A 38 1.77 -1.72 -13.94
CA SER A 38 1.26 -2.37 -15.15
C SER A 38 -0.27 -2.52 -15.16
N LEU A 39 -0.88 -2.83 -14.02
CA LEU A 39 -2.33 -2.93 -13.86
C LEU A 39 -2.99 -1.55 -13.96
N PHE A 40 -2.35 -0.51 -13.42
CA PHE A 40 -2.84 0.86 -13.57
C PHE A 40 -2.97 1.25 -15.03
N ASP A 41 -1.95 0.96 -15.84
CA ASP A 41 -1.95 1.28 -17.27
C ASP A 41 -3.03 0.50 -18.06
N LYS A 42 -3.30 -0.75 -17.66
CA LYS A 42 -4.24 -1.63 -18.36
C LYS A 42 -5.69 -1.50 -17.87
N LEU A 43 -5.89 -1.43 -16.56
CA LEU A 43 -7.20 -1.51 -15.91
C LEU A 43 -7.67 -0.16 -15.33
N GLY A 44 -6.76 0.80 -15.21
CA GLY A 44 -6.99 2.07 -14.55
C GLY A 44 -6.79 2.03 -13.04
N GLY A 45 -6.67 3.20 -12.42
CA GLY A 45 -6.30 3.33 -11.01
C GLY A 45 -7.29 2.75 -10.03
N TYR A 46 -8.60 2.97 -10.24
CA TYR A 46 -9.63 2.44 -9.35
C TYR A 46 -9.57 0.92 -9.23
N ARG A 47 -9.55 0.20 -10.36
CA ARG A 47 -9.51 -1.26 -10.37
C ARG A 47 -8.22 -1.79 -9.74
N THR A 48 -7.10 -1.14 -10.00
CA THR A 48 -5.80 -1.52 -9.42
C THR A 48 -5.80 -1.35 -7.89
N ILE A 49 -6.31 -0.22 -7.39
CA ILE A 49 -6.47 0.01 -5.95
C ILE A 49 -7.40 -1.02 -5.32
N MET A 50 -8.53 -1.32 -5.97
CA MET A 50 -9.48 -2.32 -5.46
C MET A 50 -8.88 -3.72 -5.40
N ILE A 51 -8.13 -4.16 -6.43
CA ILE A 51 -7.44 -5.46 -6.42
C ILE A 51 -6.44 -5.51 -5.25
N GLY A 52 -5.61 -4.48 -5.09
CA GLY A 52 -4.67 -4.40 -3.97
C GLY A 52 -5.37 -4.40 -2.61
N THR A 53 -6.46 -3.64 -2.47
CA THR A 53 -7.26 -3.57 -1.23
C THR A 53 -7.90 -4.91 -0.89
N VAL A 54 -8.49 -5.59 -1.86
CA VAL A 54 -9.07 -6.94 -1.66
C VAL A 54 -7.99 -7.93 -1.25
N THR A 55 -6.81 -7.88 -1.89
CA THR A 55 -5.67 -8.71 -1.50
C THR A 55 -5.25 -8.46 -0.05
N CYS A 56 -5.16 -7.20 0.36
CA CYS A 56 -4.84 -6.83 1.75
C CYS A 56 -5.95 -7.27 2.73
N LEU A 57 -7.23 -7.13 2.36
CA LEU A 57 -8.36 -7.58 3.18
C LEU A 57 -8.35 -9.10 3.38
N ILE A 58 -8.11 -9.87 2.33
CA ILE A 58 -7.97 -11.33 2.43
C ILE A 58 -6.81 -11.67 3.36
N SER A 59 -5.66 -11.04 3.15
CA SER A 59 -4.45 -11.28 3.94
C SER A 59 -4.66 -10.95 5.43
N THR A 60 -5.22 -9.78 5.75
CA THR A 60 -5.48 -9.39 7.14
C THR A 60 -6.57 -10.22 7.79
N THR A 61 -7.58 -10.65 7.06
CA THR A 61 -8.60 -11.58 7.56
C THR A 61 -7.97 -12.92 7.91
N LEU A 62 -7.14 -13.46 7.02
CA LEU A 62 -6.45 -14.73 7.26
C LEU A 62 -5.44 -14.62 8.41
N LEU A 63 -4.76 -13.47 8.56
CA LEU A 63 -3.92 -13.19 9.73
C LEU A 63 -4.71 -13.20 11.04
N ASN A 64 -5.95 -12.75 11.08
CA ASN A 64 -6.78 -12.81 12.29
C ASN A 64 -7.11 -14.24 12.71
N PHE A 65 -7.31 -15.16 11.77
CA PHE A 65 -7.73 -16.53 12.07
C PHE A 65 -6.56 -17.51 12.07
N PHE A 66 -5.55 -17.29 11.24
CA PHE A 66 -4.45 -18.22 11.00
C PHE A 66 -3.08 -17.52 11.13
N HIS A 67 -2.78 -16.99 12.32
CA HIS A 67 -1.55 -16.28 12.62
C HIS A 67 -0.41 -17.18 13.16
N GLY A 68 -0.62 -18.50 13.23
CA GLY A 68 0.43 -19.47 13.57
C GLY A 68 1.49 -19.65 12.46
N TRP A 69 2.64 -20.19 12.85
CA TRP A 69 3.70 -20.53 11.89
C TRP A 69 3.34 -21.78 11.06
N PRO A 70 3.60 -21.85 9.74
CA PRO A 70 4.27 -20.83 8.90
C PRO A 70 3.30 -19.81 8.24
N TRP A 71 2.00 -19.94 8.48
CA TRP A 71 0.95 -19.17 7.81
C TRP A 71 1.09 -17.66 8.00
N TYR A 72 1.54 -17.24 9.19
CA TYR A 72 1.83 -15.85 9.46
C TYR A 72 2.77 -15.22 8.40
N ALA A 73 3.85 -15.92 8.06
CA ALA A 73 4.79 -15.44 7.05
C ALA A 73 4.15 -15.34 5.67
N VAL A 74 3.33 -16.31 5.28
CA VAL A 74 2.62 -16.33 3.99
C VAL A 74 1.68 -15.15 3.86
N TRP A 75 0.86 -14.92 4.88
CA TRP A 75 -0.11 -13.82 4.86
C TRP A 75 0.57 -12.45 4.95
N LEU A 76 1.67 -12.34 5.68
CA LEU A 76 2.45 -11.12 5.75
C LEU A 76 3.04 -10.75 4.37
N VAL A 77 3.56 -11.72 3.63
CA VAL A 77 4.08 -11.50 2.25
C VAL A 77 2.95 -11.11 1.31
N LEU A 78 1.79 -11.75 1.41
CA LEU A 78 0.61 -11.40 0.61
C LEU A 78 0.11 -9.99 0.92
N LEU A 79 0.16 -9.58 2.19
CA LEU A 79 -0.15 -8.22 2.62
C LEU A 79 0.80 -7.19 2.01
N GLY A 80 2.11 -7.47 2.03
CA GLY A 80 3.12 -6.64 1.38
C GLY A 80 2.88 -6.50 -0.12
N PHE A 81 2.57 -7.60 -0.79
CA PHE A 81 2.24 -7.62 -2.21
C PHE A 81 1.02 -6.76 -2.54
N GLY A 82 -0.09 -6.91 -1.80
CA GLY A 82 -1.31 -6.11 -1.98
C GLY A 82 -1.07 -4.61 -1.72
N GLY A 83 -0.36 -4.28 -0.63
CA GLY A 83 0.03 -2.91 -0.31
C GLY A 83 0.93 -2.29 -1.38
N GLY A 84 1.85 -3.08 -1.93
CA GLY A 84 2.70 -2.66 -3.05
C GLY A 84 1.90 -2.24 -4.28
N MET A 85 0.81 -2.91 -4.63
CA MET A 85 -0.03 -2.53 -5.76
C MET A 85 -0.77 -1.21 -5.55
N ILE A 86 -1.15 -0.88 -4.31
CA ILE A 86 -1.95 0.30 -4.00
C ILE A 86 -1.12 1.59 -4.14
N VAL A 87 0.11 1.59 -3.63
CA VAL A 87 0.93 2.80 -3.52
C VAL A 87 1.15 3.51 -4.87
N PRO A 88 1.68 2.85 -5.92
CA PRO A 88 1.91 3.52 -7.21
C PRO A 88 0.60 3.97 -7.85
N ALA A 89 -0.49 3.22 -7.66
CA ALA A 89 -1.80 3.60 -8.18
C ALA A 89 -2.35 4.87 -7.54
N ILE A 90 -2.17 5.06 -6.22
CA ILE A 90 -2.54 6.30 -5.52
C ILE A 90 -1.73 7.48 -6.05
N TYR A 91 -0.42 7.34 -6.19
CA TYR A 91 0.43 8.42 -6.71
C TYR A 91 0.06 8.82 -8.15
N ALA A 92 -0.18 7.82 -9.00
CA ALA A 92 -0.59 8.05 -10.38
C ALA A 92 -1.97 8.74 -10.46
N MET A 93 -2.93 8.30 -9.65
CA MET A 93 -4.25 8.96 -9.58
C MET A 93 -4.16 10.38 -9.05
N ALA A 94 -3.38 10.63 -8.03
CA ALA A 94 -3.23 11.97 -7.47
C ALA A 94 -2.65 12.96 -8.50
N GLY A 95 -1.67 12.53 -9.29
CA GLY A 95 -1.15 13.31 -10.41
C GLY A 95 -2.18 13.58 -11.50
N ALA A 96 -3.08 12.62 -11.75
CA ALA A 96 -4.14 12.76 -12.74
C ALA A 96 -5.30 13.66 -12.27
N VAL A 97 -5.68 13.57 -11.00
CA VAL A 97 -6.78 14.35 -10.40
C VAL A 97 -6.39 15.81 -10.21
N TRP A 98 -5.13 16.07 -9.90
CA TRP A 98 -4.63 17.43 -9.66
C TRP A 98 -3.40 17.74 -10.53
N PRO A 99 -3.56 17.85 -11.86
CA PRO A 99 -2.43 18.04 -12.79
C PRO A 99 -1.63 19.32 -12.51
N ASN A 100 -2.33 20.38 -12.06
CA ASN A 100 -1.71 21.67 -11.72
C ASN A 100 -1.11 21.69 -10.31
N GLY A 101 -1.36 20.68 -9.49
CA GLY A 101 -0.83 20.58 -8.12
C GLY A 101 0.66 20.28 -8.07
N GLY A 102 1.18 19.59 -9.08
CA GLY A 102 2.59 19.29 -9.23
C GLY A 102 3.22 18.76 -7.94
N ARG A 103 4.25 19.44 -7.47
CA ARG A 103 4.98 19.09 -6.24
C ARG A 103 4.08 19.07 -4.99
N THR A 104 3.08 19.93 -4.91
CA THR A 104 2.19 20.04 -3.75
C THR A 104 1.36 18.77 -3.54
N THR A 105 0.88 18.16 -4.63
CA THR A 105 0.11 16.91 -4.57
C THR A 105 0.93 15.79 -3.95
N PHE A 106 2.16 15.60 -4.41
CA PHE A 106 3.04 14.54 -3.90
C PHE A 106 3.49 14.81 -2.46
N ASN A 107 3.77 16.07 -2.12
CA ASN A 107 4.10 16.46 -0.76
C ASN A 107 2.94 16.21 0.22
N ALA A 108 1.69 16.44 -0.19
CA ALA A 108 0.53 16.16 0.63
C ALA A 108 0.39 14.66 0.92
N ILE A 109 0.58 13.80 -0.09
CA ILE A 109 0.58 12.34 0.10
C ILE A 109 1.71 11.91 1.03
N TYR A 110 2.93 12.42 0.79
CA TYR A 110 4.10 12.10 1.61
C TYR A 110 3.89 12.53 3.07
N LEU A 111 3.33 13.71 3.30
CA LEU A 111 3.00 14.19 4.65
C LEU A 111 1.97 13.28 5.32
N ALA A 112 0.88 12.94 4.62
CA ALA A 112 -0.16 12.05 5.14
C ALA A 112 0.41 10.66 5.48
N GLN A 113 1.29 10.10 4.64
CA GLN A 113 1.96 8.84 4.91
C GLN A 113 2.84 8.90 6.17
N ASN A 114 3.63 9.97 6.34
CA ASN A 114 4.49 10.11 7.53
C ASN A 114 3.67 10.26 8.81
N ILE A 115 2.58 11.04 8.77
CA ILE A 115 1.65 11.14 9.90
C ILE A 115 1.04 9.78 10.20
N GLY A 116 0.59 9.05 9.17
CA GLY A 116 0.03 7.71 9.32
C GLY A 116 1.02 6.71 9.92
N VAL A 117 2.28 6.73 9.47
CA VAL A 117 3.33 5.87 10.01
C VAL A 117 3.62 6.21 11.49
N ALA A 118 3.74 7.50 11.82
CA ALA A 118 4.02 7.93 13.19
C ALA A 118 2.87 7.58 14.16
N THR A 119 1.63 7.91 13.80
CA THR A 119 0.44 7.59 14.61
C THR A 119 0.20 6.09 14.68
N GLY A 120 0.34 5.37 13.56
CA GLY A 120 0.20 3.92 13.52
C GLY A 120 1.24 3.18 14.35
N ALA A 121 2.49 3.65 14.38
CA ALA A 121 3.53 3.07 15.22
C ALA A 121 3.25 3.29 16.72
N ALA A 122 2.83 4.51 17.09
CA ALA A 122 2.48 4.84 18.46
C ALA A 122 1.27 4.04 18.96
N MET A 123 0.17 4.06 18.21
CA MET A 123 -1.04 3.30 18.55
C MET A 123 -0.79 1.79 18.54
N GLY A 124 -0.02 1.29 17.57
CA GLY A 124 0.34 -0.11 17.47
C GLY A 124 1.13 -0.60 18.69
N GLY A 125 2.01 0.24 19.27
CA GLY A 125 2.72 -0.05 20.51
C GLY A 125 1.75 -0.26 21.68
N PHE A 126 0.84 0.68 21.92
CA PHE A 126 -0.18 0.56 22.98
C PHE A 126 -1.09 -0.68 22.79
N VAL A 127 -1.51 -0.93 21.55
CA VAL A 127 -2.36 -2.10 21.26
C VAL A 127 -1.61 -3.41 21.47
N ALA A 128 -0.31 -3.44 21.15
CA ALA A 128 0.54 -4.62 21.36
C ALA A 128 0.71 -4.98 22.83
N GLU A 129 0.79 -3.99 23.72
CA GLU A 129 0.85 -4.20 25.17
C GLU A 129 -0.39 -4.89 25.72
N LEU A 130 -1.56 -4.67 25.09
CA LEU A 130 -2.80 -5.33 25.49
C LEU A 130 -2.87 -6.76 24.94
N SER A 131 -2.67 -6.95 23.66
CA SER A 131 -2.57 -8.24 22.98
C SER A 131 -2.18 -8.06 21.51
N PHE A 132 -1.32 -8.92 20.99
CA PHE A 132 -1.00 -8.95 19.56
C PHE A 132 -2.21 -9.23 18.66
N ASN A 133 -3.20 -9.97 19.15
CA ASN A 133 -4.43 -10.24 18.40
C ASN A 133 -5.20 -8.95 18.05
N TYR A 134 -5.17 -7.95 18.91
CA TYR A 134 -5.78 -6.65 18.62
C TYR A 134 -5.09 -5.89 17.51
N ILE A 135 -3.79 -6.13 17.27
CA ILE A 135 -3.07 -5.54 16.14
C ILE A 135 -3.62 -6.08 14.82
N PHE A 136 -3.88 -7.39 14.73
CA PHE A 136 -4.45 -8.00 13.52
C PHE A 136 -5.86 -7.48 13.26
N LEU A 137 -6.67 -7.36 14.31
CA LEU A 137 -8.02 -6.79 14.23
C LEU A 137 -7.98 -5.32 13.82
N ALA A 138 -7.09 -4.51 14.41
CA ALA A 138 -6.93 -3.11 14.05
C ALA A 138 -6.52 -2.95 12.58
N ASN A 139 -5.58 -3.75 12.09
CA ASN A 139 -5.19 -3.77 10.69
C ASN A 139 -6.37 -4.11 9.78
N LEU A 140 -7.15 -5.12 10.12
CA LEU A 140 -8.34 -5.49 9.34
C LEU A 140 -9.33 -4.34 9.27
N ILE A 141 -9.65 -3.70 10.41
CA ILE A 141 -10.55 -2.55 10.48
C ILE A 141 -10.04 -1.41 9.58
N MET A 142 -8.74 -1.10 9.63
CA MET A 142 -8.15 -0.03 8.81
C MET A 142 -8.25 -0.34 7.32
N TYR A 143 -8.04 -1.59 6.87
CA TYR A 143 -8.22 -1.96 5.47
C TYR A 143 -9.70 -1.97 5.04
N VAL A 144 -10.63 -2.30 5.93
CA VAL A 144 -12.07 -2.16 5.67
C VAL A 144 -12.43 -0.70 5.47
N LEU A 145 -11.98 0.19 6.38
CA LEU A 145 -12.21 1.63 6.25
C LEU A 145 -11.59 2.20 4.96
N PHE A 146 -10.35 1.79 4.65
CA PHE A 146 -9.72 2.17 3.39
C PHE A 146 -10.51 1.68 2.18
N GLY A 147 -11.03 0.46 2.21
CA GLY A 147 -11.88 -0.09 1.15
C GLY A 147 -13.17 0.70 0.95
N ILE A 148 -13.82 1.12 2.05
CA ILE A 148 -15.02 1.98 2.01
C ILE A 148 -14.68 3.32 1.36
N VAL A 149 -13.58 3.96 1.78
CA VAL A 149 -13.12 5.21 1.18
C VAL A 149 -12.79 5.02 -0.31
N ALA A 150 -12.12 3.93 -0.66
CA ALA A 150 -11.79 3.64 -2.06
C ALA A 150 -13.06 3.48 -2.93
N ILE A 151 -14.07 2.78 -2.44
CA ILE A 151 -15.35 2.60 -3.17
C ILE A 151 -16.10 3.93 -3.30
N THR A 152 -16.12 4.76 -2.27
CA THR A 152 -16.94 5.97 -2.24
C THR A 152 -16.28 7.16 -2.93
N GLN A 153 -14.96 7.28 -2.86
CA GLN A 153 -14.23 8.45 -3.32
C GLN A 153 -13.49 8.24 -4.65
N PHE A 154 -13.08 7.01 -5.00
CA PHE A 154 -12.40 6.72 -6.25
C PHE A 154 -13.42 6.34 -7.34
N ASN A 155 -14.21 7.28 -7.84
CA ASN A 155 -15.28 7.03 -8.79
C ASN A 155 -14.76 6.75 -10.21
N LEU A 156 -15.44 5.88 -10.96
CA LEU A 156 -15.11 5.40 -12.31
C LEU A 156 -15.03 6.54 -13.36
N GLU A 157 -15.74 7.65 -13.17
CA GLU A 157 -15.75 8.77 -14.12
C GLU A 157 -14.38 9.44 -14.33
N TYR A 158 -13.51 9.41 -13.34
CA TYR A 158 -12.14 9.93 -13.47
C TYR A 158 -11.29 9.13 -14.47
N HIS A 159 -11.56 7.84 -14.65
CA HIS A 159 -10.82 6.97 -15.55
C HIS A 159 -11.13 7.23 -17.04
N ALA A 160 -12.34 7.66 -17.34
CA ALA A 160 -12.73 7.99 -18.71
C ALA A 160 -12.02 9.23 -19.25
N LYS A 161 -11.72 10.21 -18.37
CA LYS A 161 -11.01 11.45 -18.74
C LYS A 161 -9.49 11.27 -18.94
N ILE A 162 -8.88 10.27 -18.28
CA ILE A 162 -7.44 9.99 -18.38
C ILE A 162 -7.09 9.30 -19.71
N ARG A 163 -8.07 8.66 -20.36
CA ARG A 163 -7.87 7.88 -21.60
C ARG A 163 -8.07 8.65 -22.91
N THR A 164 -8.27 9.95 -22.90
CA THR A 164 -8.33 10.71 -24.14
C THR A 164 -6.90 10.96 -24.67
N PRO A 165 -6.55 10.43 -25.86
CA PRO A 165 -5.19 10.50 -26.39
C PRO A 165 -4.64 11.93 -26.57
N ASP A 166 -5.52 12.90 -26.81
CA ASP A 166 -5.14 14.29 -27.10
C ASP A 166 -4.62 15.09 -25.91
N SER A 167 -4.91 14.66 -24.67
CA SER A 167 -4.38 15.33 -23.48
C SER A 167 -3.01 14.79 -23.04
N LEU A 168 -2.62 13.62 -23.53
CA LEU A 168 -1.39 12.91 -23.13
C LEU A 168 -0.15 13.40 -23.87
N ASP A 169 -0.28 13.90 -25.10
CA ASP A 169 0.91 14.12 -25.94
C ASP A 169 1.67 15.43 -25.65
N ILE A 170 0.98 16.49 -25.24
CA ILE A 170 1.63 17.79 -24.99
C ILE A 170 2.24 17.85 -23.58
N HIS A 171 1.55 17.29 -22.57
CA HIS A 171 2.05 17.25 -21.20
C HIS A 171 3.01 16.08 -20.90
N SER A 172 2.95 14.98 -21.66
CA SER A 172 3.75 13.78 -21.43
C SER A 172 5.26 14.03 -21.58
N LYS A 173 5.70 14.77 -22.61
CA LYS A 173 7.13 15.03 -22.85
C LYS A 173 7.73 15.99 -21.80
N GLU A 174 6.98 16.99 -21.38
CA GLU A 174 7.45 17.94 -20.37
C GLU A 174 7.42 17.33 -18.96
N ASN A 175 6.39 16.57 -18.66
CA ASN A 175 6.27 15.84 -17.40
C ASN A 175 7.28 14.70 -17.25
N LYS A 176 7.63 14.02 -18.34
CA LYS A 176 8.68 13.00 -18.35
C LYS A 176 10.06 13.58 -18.07
N LYS A 177 10.39 14.76 -18.62
CA LYS A 177 11.63 15.47 -18.31
C LYS A 177 11.66 15.93 -16.84
N ARG A 178 10.53 16.41 -16.30
CA ARG A 178 10.42 16.83 -14.90
C ARG A 178 10.51 15.64 -13.94
N PHE A 179 9.94 14.50 -14.30
CA PHE A 179 10.02 13.27 -13.50
C PHE A 179 11.45 12.69 -13.46
N ILE A 180 12.15 12.71 -14.60
CA ILE A 180 13.56 12.27 -14.65
C ILE A 180 14.46 13.21 -13.84
N ALA A 181 14.21 14.53 -13.89
CA ALA A 181 14.94 15.49 -13.07
C ALA A 181 14.68 15.31 -11.56
N LEU A 182 13.49 14.82 -11.17
CA LEU A 182 13.14 14.52 -9.77
C LEU A 182 13.79 13.23 -9.24
N LEU A 183 14.11 12.29 -10.15
CA LEU A 183 14.81 11.04 -9.78
C LEU A 183 16.33 11.23 -9.65
N LEU A 184 16.88 12.34 -10.16
CA LEU A 184 18.31 12.66 -10.15
C LEU A 184 18.69 13.66 -9.03
N LEU A 185 17.73 14.11 -8.22
CA LEU A 185 17.88 14.93 -7.01
C LEU A 185 17.63 14.12 -5.74
#